data_ccbd8cb7b5add3482d8ffce0163fd3e9
#
_entry.id   ccbd8cb7b5add3482d8ffce0163fd3e9
#
_cell.length_a   1.000
_cell.length_b   1.000
_cell.length_c   1.000
_cell.angle_alpha   90.00
_cell.angle_beta   90.00
_cell.angle_gamma   90.00
#
_symmetry.space_group_name_H-M   'P 1'
#
loop_
_entity.id
_entity.type
_entity.pdbx_description
1 polymer ?
#
loop_
_entity_poly.entity_id
_entity_poly.type
_entity_poly.pdbx_seq_one_letter_code
_entity_poly.pdbx_strand_id
1 'polypeptide(L)'
;MTEKGEPVEYGELNILYQDEYFVAIDKPAGLLVHRSFLDKHETQFAMQMLRDQLGQHVFPVHRLDRPTSGVLLFALSSESARDMNKLFIEGTITKRYLALVRGFAPESFFLDKPLKEELDKIADKFATQNKAPQAAQTQFNCLHQATLPIPIG
;
A
#
# COMPACT_ATOMS: atom_id res chain seq x y z
N MET A 1 15.68 0.62 26.13
CA MET A 1 16.22 -0.56 25.40
C MET A 1 15.07 -1.11 24.60
N THR A 2 15.01 -0.82 23.31
CA THR A 2 14.01 -1.38 22.39
C THR A 2 14.53 -2.75 21.97
N GLU A 3 13.85 -3.80 22.39
CA GLU A 3 14.05 -5.14 21.85
C GLU A 3 13.88 -5.05 20.33
N LYS A 4 14.95 -5.34 19.59
CA LYS A 4 14.86 -5.61 18.17
C LYS A 4 14.08 -6.91 18.05
N GLY A 5 12.79 -6.81 17.72
CA GLY A 5 11.98 -7.97 17.43
C GLY A 5 12.65 -8.82 16.34
N GLU A 6 12.56 -10.13 16.47
CA GLU A 6 13.00 -11.05 15.44
C GLU A 6 12.37 -10.67 14.09
N PRO A 7 13.08 -10.82 12.97
CA PRO A 7 12.52 -10.56 11.66
C PRO A 7 11.28 -11.45 11.46
N VAL A 8 10.16 -10.81 11.12
CA VAL A 8 8.92 -11.53 10.82
C VAL A 8 9.14 -12.31 9.52
N GLU A 9 9.05 -13.63 9.59
CA GLU A 9 9.10 -14.49 8.42
C GLU A 9 7.67 -14.66 7.88
N TYR A 10 7.45 -14.23 6.64
CA TYR A 10 6.18 -14.42 5.94
C TYR A 10 6.23 -15.73 5.16
N GLY A 11 5.22 -16.57 5.33
CA GLY A 11 5.00 -17.77 4.53
C GLY A 11 4.46 -17.45 3.12
N GLU A 12 3.77 -18.41 2.50
CA GLU A 12 3.09 -18.18 1.23
C GLU A 12 2.07 -17.05 1.34
N LEU A 13 1.95 -16.25 0.27
CA LEU A 13 0.98 -15.16 0.19
C LEU A 13 -0.41 -15.72 -0.09
N ASN A 14 -1.40 -15.21 0.63
CA ASN A 14 -2.78 -15.56 0.43
C ASN A 14 -3.31 -14.94 -0.87
N ILE A 15 -3.62 -15.77 -1.88
CA ILE A 15 -4.19 -15.35 -3.16
C ILE A 15 -5.70 -15.22 -2.98
N LEU A 16 -6.22 -14.01 -3.18
CA LEU A 16 -7.66 -13.69 -3.11
C LEU A 16 -8.37 -13.91 -4.43
N TYR A 17 -7.66 -13.67 -5.54
CA TYR A 17 -8.18 -13.79 -6.90
C TYR A 17 -7.03 -14.04 -7.87
N GLN A 18 -7.28 -14.84 -8.90
CA GLN A 18 -6.36 -15.03 -10.03
C GLN A 18 -7.14 -15.38 -11.29
N ASP A 19 -6.74 -14.77 -12.41
CA ASP A 19 -7.16 -15.14 -13.76
C ASP A 19 -5.94 -15.18 -14.72
N GLU A 20 -6.16 -15.10 -16.01
CA GLU A 20 -5.09 -15.11 -17.02
C GLU A 20 -4.32 -13.77 -17.10
N TYR A 21 -4.86 -12.68 -16.56
CA TYR A 21 -4.31 -11.33 -16.65
C TYR A 21 -3.79 -10.77 -15.34
N PHE A 22 -4.44 -11.15 -14.21
CA PHE A 22 -4.21 -10.53 -12.91
C PHE A 22 -4.20 -11.55 -11.78
N VAL A 23 -3.49 -11.19 -10.72
CA VAL A 23 -3.54 -11.85 -9.43
C VAL A 23 -3.67 -10.82 -8.32
N ALA A 24 -4.58 -11.04 -7.38
CA ALA A 24 -4.75 -10.23 -6.18
C ALA A 24 -4.38 -11.04 -4.95
N ILE A 25 -3.60 -10.45 -4.07
CA ILE A 25 -3.21 -11.07 -2.80
C ILE A 25 -3.73 -10.26 -1.61
N ASP A 26 -3.86 -10.90 -0.47
CA ASP A 26 -3.98 -10.22 0.83
C ASP A 26 -2.58 -9.91 1.36
N LYS A 27 -2.12 -8.69 1.14
CA LYS A 27 -0.80 -8.28 1.63
C LYS A 27 -0.83 -8.15 3.16
N PRO A 28 0.00 -8.87 3.92
CA PRO A 28 0.07 -8.66 5.35
C PRO A 28 0.68 -7.28 5.70
N ALA A 29 0.29 -6.73 6.84
CA ALA A 29 0.93 -5.56 7.41
C ALA A 29 2.42 -5.85 7.70
N GLY A 30 3.28 -4.87 7.51
CA GLY A 30 4.73 -5.01 7.71
C GLY A 30 5.51 -5.46 6.47
N LEU A 31 4.89 -6.19 5.53
CA LEU A 31 5.54 -6.62 4.30
C LEU A 31 5.64 -5.46 3.28
N LEU A 32 6.84 -5.28 2.73
CA LEU A 32 7.09 -4.33 1.64
C LEU A 32 6.64 -4.91 0.28
N VAL A 33 6.18 -4.04 -0.63
CA VAL A 33 5.75 -4.48 -1.97
C VAL A 33 6.95 -4.85 -2.85
N HIS A 34 7.98 -3.99 -2.88
CA HIS A 34 9.19 -4.18 -3.67
C HIS A 34 10.40 -3.64 -2.92
N ARG A 35 11.58 -4.08 -3.34
CA ARG A 35 12.86 -3.65 -2.76
C ARG A 35 13.10 -2.17 -3.03
N SER A 36 13.50 -1.43 -2.00
CA SER A 36 14.02 -0.08 -2.13
C SER A 36 15.45 0.00 -1.63
N PHE A 37 16.17 1.07 -1.99
CA PHE A 37 17.54 1.30 -1.50
C PHE A 37 17.59 1.52 0.02
N LEU A 38 16.46 1.83 0.64
CA LEU A 38 16.34 2.13 2.07
C LEU A 38 16.19 0.87 2.91
N ASP A 39 15.61 -0.18 2.32
CA ASP A 39 15.25 -1.41 3.00
C ASP A 39 16.29 -2.51 2.80
N LYS A 40 17.58 -2.15 2.95
CA LYS A 40 18.71 -3.07 2.70
C LYS A 40 18.74 -4.29 3.62
N HIS A 41 18.08 -4.20 4.77
CA HIS A 41 18.01 -5.25 5.78
C HIS A 41 16.82 -6.19 5.60
N GLU A 42 15.87 -5.81 4.73
CA GLU A 42 14.71 -6.64 4.44
C GLU A 42 15.04 -7.66 3.35
N THR A 43 14.58 -8.87 3.54
CA THR A 43 14.83 -10.00 2.64
C THR A 43 13.59 -10.47 1.91
N GLN A 44 12.40 -10.13 2.43
CA GLN A 44 11.11 -10.55 1.89
C GLN A 44 10.32 -9.36 1.33
N PHE A 45 9.80 -9.51 0.12
CA PHE A 45 9.02 -8.49 -0.58
C PHE A 45 7.87 -9.18 -1.33
N ALA A 46 6.67 -8.62 -1.25
CA ALA A 46 5.46 -9.23 -1.82
C ALA A 46 5.62 -9.61 -3.30
N MET A 47 6.23 -8.75 -4.12
CA MET A 47 6.44 -9.01 -5.54
C MET A 47 7.35 -10.21 -5.79
N GLN A 48 8.44 -10.35 -5.03
CA GLN A 48 9.39 -11.46 -5.19
C GLN A 48 8.78 -12.76 -4.69
N MET A 49 8.13 -12.73 -3.52
CA MET A 49 7.46 -13.89 -2.95
C MET A 49 6.37 -14.41 -3.89
N LEU A 50 5.53 -13.50 -4.41
CA LEU A 50 4.46 -13.89 -5.35
C LEU A 50 4.99 -14.45 -6.65
N ARG A 51 6.06 -13.83 -7.21
CA ARG A 51 6.75 -14.35 -8.39
C ARG A 51 7.24 -15.78 -8.18
N ASP A 52 7.88 -16.04 -7.05
CA ASP A 52 8.46 -17.34 -6.73
C ASP A 52 7.35 -18.38 -6.44
N GLN A 53 6.26 -17.97 -5.78
CA GLN A 53 5.09 -18.81 -5.51
C GLN A 53 4.36 -19.23 -6.79
N LEU A 54 4.25 -18.31 -7.78
CA LEU A 54 3.58 -18.59 -9.05
C LEU A 54 4.51 -19.17 -10.12
N GLY A 55 5.83 -19.11 -9.93
CA GLY A 55 6.81 -19.52 -10.94
C GLY A 55 6.83 -18.65 -12.20
N GLN A 56 6.29 -17.41 -12.14
CA GLN A 56 6.24 -16.49 -13.26
C GLN A 56 6.41 -15.03 -12.84
N HIS A 57 6.80 -14.16 -13.78
CA HIS A 57 6.91 -12.74 -13.52
C HIS A 57 5.56 -12.11 -13.18
N VAL A 58 5.57 -11.20 -12.20
CA VAL A 58 4.41 -10.39 -11.83
C VAL A 58 4.78 -8.91 -11.89
N PHE A 59 3.83 -8.07 -12.24
CA PHE A 59 4.01 -6.64 -12.45
C PHE A 59 3.12 -5.87 -11.47
N PRO A 60 3.69 -5.07 -10.56
CA PRO A 60 2.88 -4.28 -9.64
C PRO A 60 2.17 -3.16 -10.41
N VAL A 61 0.87 -3.04 -10.21
CA VAL A 61 0.04 -1.99 -10.84
C VAL A 61 -0.34 -0.88 -9.85
N HIS A 62 -0.19 -1.13 -8.56
CA HIS A 62 -0.25 -0.15 -7.49
C HIS A 62 0.58 -0.62 -6.29
N ARG A 63 0.60 0.16 -5.24
CA ARG A 63 1.32 -0.19 -4.01
C ARG A 63 0.45 0.06 -2.78
N LEU A 64 0.73 -0.67 -1.74
CA LEU A 64 0.32 -0.39 -0.36
C LEU A 64 1.56 -0.08 0.46
N ASP A 65 1.46 0.86 1.37
CA ASP A 65 2.54 1.16 2.29
C ASP A 65 2.83 -0.02 3.23
N ARG A 66 4.03 -0.05 3.79
CA ARG A 66 4.48 -1.15 4.66
C ARG A 66 3.47 -1.53 5.75
N PRO A 67 2.93 -0.59 6.56
CA PRO A 67 1.98 -0.92 7.62
C PRO A 67 0.58 -1.28 7.11
N THR A 68 0.25 -0.95 5.86
CA THR A 68 -1.07 -1.20 5.29
C THR A 68 -1.21 -2.64 4.85
N SER A 69 -2.28 -3.31 5.25
CA SER A 69 -2.67 -4.65 4.81
C SER A 69 -3.85 -4.59 3.84
N GLY A 70 -4.12 -5.72 3.17
CA GLY A 70 -5.27 -5.91 2.30
C GLY A 70 -4.92 -6.11 0.83
N VAL A 71 -5.89 -5.85 -0.04
CA VAL A 71 -5.84 -6.21 -1.46
C VAL A 71 -4.70 -5.51 -2.20
N LEU A 72 -3.76 -6.29 -2.71
CA LEU A 72 -2.68 -5.83 -3.57
C LEU A 72 -2.75 -6.59 -4.90
N LEU A 73 -2.89 -5.84 -5.99
CA LEU A 73 -3.08 -6.37 -7.34
C LEU A 73 -1.77 -6.35 -8.13
N PHE A 74 -1.51 -7.43 -8.83
CA PHE A 74 -0.42 -7.55 -9.80
C PHE A 74 -0.99 -8.00 -11.14
N ALA A 75 -0.38 -7.53 -12.22
CA ALA A 75 -0.63 -8.07 -13.56
C ALA A 75 0.34 -9.22 -13.84
N LEU A 76 -0.10 -10.18 -14.67
CA LEU A 76 0.69 -11.35 -15.08
C LEU A 76 1.43 -11.12 -16.41
N SER A 77 1.20 -9.98 -17.06
CA SER A 77 1.93 -9.53 -18.25
C SER A 77 2.19 -8.03 -18.23
N SER A 78 3.19 -7.58 -19.00
CA SER A 78 3.47 -6.15 -19.16
C SER A 78 2.36 -5.40 -19.88
N GLU A 79 1.60 -6.08 -20.75
CA GLU A 79 0.44 -5.53 -21.46
C GLU A 79 -0.70 -5.27 -20.48
N SER A 80 -1.09 -6.28 -19.70
CA SER A 80 -2.12 -6.14 -18.66
C SER A 80 -1.74 -5.07 -17.64
N ALA A 81 -0.45 -4.96 -17.26
CA ALA A 81 0.03 -3.91 -16.36
C ALA A 81 -0.15 -2.52 -16.97
N ARG A 82 0.15 -2.35 -18.27
CA ARG A 82 -0.03 -1.07 -18.97
C ARG A 82 -1.50 -0.65 -19.00
N ASP A 83 -2.39 -1.59 -19.31
CA ASP A 83 -3.81 -1.30 -19.40
C ASP A 83 -4.41 -0.99 -18.03
N MET A 84 -4.05 -1.74 -16.99
CA MET A 84 -4.45 -1.41 -15.62
C MET A 84 -3.92 -0.04 -15.16
N ASN A 85 -2.69 0.31 -15.50
CA ASN A 85 -2.12 1.61 -15.17
C ASN A 85 -2.88 2.78 -15.82
N LYS A 86 -3.41 2.60 -17.06
CA LYS A 86 -4.29 3.61 -17.68
C LYS A 86 -5.53 3.86 -16.82
N LEU A 87 -6.19 2.80 -16.33
CA LEU A 87 -7.36 2.91 -15.46
C LEU A 87 -7.06 3.63 -14.15
N PHE A 88 -5.86 3.40 -13.57
CA PHE A 88 -5.41 4.15 -12.40
C PHE A 88 -5.20 5.63 -12.70
N ILE A 89 -4.59 5.97 -13.83
CA ILE A 89 -4.35 7.37 -14.26
C ILE A 89 -5.66 8.07 -14.55
N GLU A 90 -6.61 7.41 -15.19
CA GLU A 90 -7.95 7.92 -15.51
C GLU A 90 -8.84 8.07 -14.29
N GLY A 91 -8.44 7.50 -13.14
CA GLY A 91 -9.21 7.58 -11.89
C GLY A 91 -10.49 6.75 -11.89
N THR A 92 -10.62 5.78 -12.80
CA THR A 92 -11.83 4.93 -12.93
C THR A 92 -11.91 3.82 -11.89
N ILE A 93 -10.81 3.57 -11.17
CA ILE A 93 -10.74 2.51 -10.16
C ILE A 93 -11.26 3.02 -8.81
N THR A 94 -12.27 2.35 -8.29
CA THR A 94 -12.76 2.62 -6.92
C THR A 94 -11.88 1.91 -5.90
N LYS A 95 -11.27 2.68 -5.00
CA LYS A 95 -10.45 2.18 -3.90
C LYS A 95 -11.15 2.44 -2.58
N ARG A 96 -11.27 1.40 -1.74
CA ARG A 96 -11.85 1.51 -0.40
C ARG A 96 -10.86 1.04 0.65
N TYR A 97 -10.75 1.81 1.73
CA TYR A 97 -9.89 1.52 2.86
C TYR A 97 -10.66 1.62 4.16
N LEU A 98 -10.31 0.76 5.11
CA LEU A 98 -10.72 0.92 6.50
C LEU A 98 -9.58 1.55 7.28
N ALA A 99 -9.88 2.55 8.09
CA ALA A 99 -8.89 3.20 8.93
C ALA A 99 -9.45 3.44 10.33
N LEU A 100 -8.63 3.17 11.33
CA LEU A 100 -8.88 3.60 12.70
C LEU A 100 -8.16 4.94 12.91
N VAL A 101 -8.91 5.96 13.26
CA VAL A 101 -8.36 7.32 13.45
C VAL A 101 -8.59 7.81 14.88
N ARG A 102 -7.71 8.69 15.34
CA ARG A 102 -7.86 9.34 16.65
C ARG A 102 -8.84 10.50 16.53
N GLY A 103 -9.72 10.64 17.52
CA GLY A 103 -10.73 11.69 17.60
C GLY A 103 -12.06 11.30 16.99
N PHE A 104 -12.99 12.24 16.93
CA PHE A 104 -14.32 12.02 16.40
C PHE A 104 -14.41 12.63 15.00
N ALA A 105 -14.66 11.78 14.02
CA ALA A 105 -14.92 12.22 12.64
C ALA A 105 -16.42 12.53 12.46
N PRO A 106 -16.80 13.50 11.59
CA PRO A 106 -18.19 13.66 11.18
C PRO A 106 -18.69 12.38 10.47
N GLU A 107 -20.01 12.21 10.39
CA GLU A 107 -20.62 11.05 9.77
C GLU A 107 -20.11 10.82 8.33
N SER A 108 -19.98 11.90 7.58
CA SER A 108 -19.43 11.88 6.21
C SER A 108 -18.79 13.21 5.86
N PHE A 109 -17.69 13.18 5.12
CA PHE A 109 -17.09 14.39 4.54
C PHE A 109 -16.27 14.06 3.30
N PHE A 110 -16.15 15.05 2.43
CA PHE A 110 -15.33 14.97 1.22
C PHE A 110 -14.10 15.86 1.40
N LEU A 111 -12.93 15.29 1.16
CA LEU A 111 -11.67 16.02 1.21
C LEU A 111 -11.10 16.13 -0.21
N ASP A 112 -11.00 17.34 -0.72
CA ASP A 112 -10.28 17.69 -1.95
C ASP A 112 -9.06 18.54 -1.56
N LYS A 113 -7.93 17.89 -1.37
CA LYS A 113 -6.70 18.54 -0.95
C LYS A 113 -5.51 17.93 -1.69
N PRO A 114 -4.80 18.73 -2.50
CA PRO A 114 -3.57 18.26 -3.13
C PRO A 114 -2.56 17.77 -2.08
N LEU A 115 -2.00 16.60 -2.32
CA LEU A 115 -0.99 16.01 -1.46
C LEU A 115 0.40 16.22 -2.05
N LYS A 116 1.31 16.71 -1.22
CA LYS A 116 2.74 16.75 -1.52
C LYS A 116 3.43 15.58 -0.84
N GLU A 117 4.25 14.87 -1.57
CA GLU A 117 5.08 13.82 -1.01
C GLU A 117 6.05 14.45 0.02
N GLU A 118 5.93 14.05 1.28
CA GLU A 118 6.90 14.42 2.32
C GLU A 118 8.08 13.45 2.21
N LEU A 119 9.18 13.95 1.69
CA LEU A 119 10.41 13.18 1.56
C LEU A 119 11.07 13.06 2.94
N ASP A 120 11.39 11.84 3.35
CA ASP A 120 12.23 11.63 4.52
C ASP A 120 13.65 12.14 4.21
N LYS A 121 14.08 13.19 4.92
CA LYS A 121 15.38 13.87 4.70
C LYS A 121 16.59 12.93 4.81
N ILE A 122 16.42 11.79 5.49
CA ILE A 122 17.48 10.80 5.67
C ILE A 122 17.46 9.77 4.53
N ALA A 123 16.26 9.42 4.08
CA ALA A 123 16.01 8.33 3.15
C ALA A 123 16.10 8.74 1.68
N ASP A 124 15.73 9.97 1.37
CA ASP A 124 15.51 10.43 -0.01
C ASP A 124 16.55 11.43 -0.51
N LYS A 125 17.83 11.20 -0.19
CA LYS A 125 18.95 12.07 -0.65
C LYS A 125 19.01 12.28 -2.17
N PHE A 126 18.39 11.40 -2.93
CA PHE A 126 18.38 11.41 -4.41
C PHE A 126 16.98 11.64 -4.99
N ALA A 127 15.95 11.81 -4.18
CA ALA A 127 14.60 12.09 -4.68
C ALA A 127 14.50 13.54 -5.16
N THR A 128 13.75 13.74 -6.24
CA THR A 128 13.51 15.07 -6.81
C THR A 128 12.74 15.93 -5.79
N GLN A 129 13.44 16.85 -5.14
CA GLN A 129 12.93 17.64 -4.00
C GLN A 129 11.79 18.59 -4.31
N ASN A 130 11.36 18.73 -5.57
CA ASN A 130 10.38 19.73 -6.03
C ASN A 130 9.24 19.14 -6.86
N LYS A 131 8.69 17.99 -6.48
CA LYS A 131 7.44 17.54 -7.08
C LYS A 131 6.30 18.47 -6.68
N ALA A 132 5.53 18.94 -7.66
CA ALA A 132 4.30 19.68 -7.40
C ALA A 132 3.31 18.80 -6.61
N PRO A 133 2.48 19.39 -5.74
CA PRO A 133 1.39 18.67 -5.10
C PRO A 133 0.49 18.01 -6.14
N GLN A 134 0.14 16.75 -5.92
CA GLN A 134 -0.76 16.00 -6.80
C GLN A 134 -2.20 16.11 -6.28
N ALA A 135 -3.15 16.31 -7.19
CA ALA A 135 -4.57 16.33 -6.86
C ALA A 135 -4.95 15.02 -6.15
N ALA A 136 -5.64 15.13 -5.02
CA ALA A 136 -6.08 13.99 -4.25
C ALA A 136 -7.47 14.27 -3.66
N GLN A 137 -8.39 13.35 -3.92
CA GLN A 137 -9.78 13.44 -3.48
C GLN A 137 -10.13 12.17 -2.71
N THR A 138 -10.76 12.33 -1.55
CA THR A 138 -11.16 11.21 -0.70
C THR A 138 -12.52 11.48 -0.08
N GLN A 139 -13.45 10.55 -0.24
CA GLN A 139 -14.70 10.50 0.49
C GLN A 139 -14.50 9.70 1.76
N PHE A 140 -14.85 10.28 2.90
CA PHE A 140 -14.82 9.63 4.20
C PHE A 140 -16.24 9.37 4.70
N ASN A 141 -16.45 8.19 5.27
CA ASN A 141 -17.68 7.83 5.95
C ASN A 141 -17.32 7.20 7.31
N CYS A 142 -17.83 7.77 8.39
CA CYS A 142 -17.62 7.23 9.71
C CYS A 142 -18.55 6.02 9.91
N LEU A 143 -17.98 4.85 10.11
CA LEU A 143 -18.74 3.61 10.30
C LEU A 143 -19.10 3.40 11.77
N HIS A 144 -18.19 3.78 12.69
CA HIS A 144 -18.37 3.62 14.12
C HIS A 144 -17.47 4.56 14.91
N GLN A 145 -17.90 4.91 16.13
CA GLN A 145 -17.09 5.68 17.09
C GLN A 145 -17.10 4.96 18.44
N ALA A 146 -15.96 4.92 19.09
CA ALA A 146 -15.83 4.34 20.42
C ALA A 146 -14.87 5.16 21.29
N THR A 147 -15.17 5.25 22.56
CA THR A 147 -14.26 5.84 23.56
C THR A 147 -13.52 4.72 24.26
N LEU A 148 -12.20 4.72 24.17
CA LEU A 148 -11.37 3.78 24.89
C LEU A 148 -11.01 4.36 26.26
N PRO A 149 -11.14 3.60 27.36
CA PRO A 149 -10.78 4.05 28.71
C PRO A 149 -9.27 4.02 28.96
N ILE A 150 -8.48 4.34 27.94
CA ILE A 150 -7.02 4.31 28.01
C ILE A 150 -6.52 5.74 27.79
N PRO A 151 -5.74 6.31 28.73
CA PRO A 151 -5.11 7.60 28.49
C PRO A 151 -4.14 7.48 27.31
N ILE A 152 -4.39 8.26 26.27
CA ILE A 152 -3.49 8.37 25.13
C ILE A 152 -2.58 9.56 25.42
N GLY A 153 -1.32 9.26 25.76
CA GLY A 153 -0.28 10.24 25.97
C GLY A 153 0.14 10.99 24.71
#